data_b3737b5fbd4efeac4725d170c9141688
#
_entry.id   b3737b5fbd4efeac4725d170c9141688
#
_cell.length_a   1.000
_cell.length_b   1.000
_cell.length_c   1.000
_cell.angle_alpha   90.00
_cell.angle_beta   90.00
_cell.angle_gamma   90.00
#
_symmetry.space_group_name_H-M   'P 1'
#
loop_
_entity.id
_entity.type
_entity.pdbx_description
1 polymer ?
#
loop_
_entity_poly.entity_id
_entity_poly.type
_entity_poly.pdbx_seq_one_letter_code
_entity_poly.pdbx_strand_id
1 'polypeptide(L)'
;MPIAPSSAHKPQLNAVLTHFNDLIVPLWQGPGWNAELALPYEALDADHRPLPPQRYRAMACARQLYVFASLIGEPGKAFAQERAAALFRSLQRHFHDAEHGGWFYSI
;
A
#
# COMPACT_ATOMS: atom_id res chain seq x y z
N MET A 1 2.21 15.58 -20.10
CA MET A 1 0.81 15.41 -20.44
C MET A 1 0.48 13.94 -20.55
N PRO A 2 -0.50 13.45 -19.82
CA PRO A 2 -0.86 12.05 -19.94
C PRO A 2 -1.42 11.73 -21.32
N ILE A 3 -1.03 10.58 -21.84
CA ILE A 3 -1.54 10.10 -23.11
C ILE A 3 -2.84 9.37 -22.84
N ALA A 4 -3.93 9.81 -23.46
CA ALA A 4 -5.20 9.13 -23.35
C ALA A 4 -5.10 7.75 -24.01
N PRO A 5 -5.61 6.68 -23.38
CA PRO A 5 -5.62 5.36 -24.02
C PRO A 5 -6.49 5.37 -25.27
N SER A 6 -6.08 4.60 -26.26
CA SER A 6 -6.91 4.40 -27.44
C SER A 6 -8.19 3.65 -27.07
N SER A 7 -9.26 3.82 -27.83
CA SER A 7 -10.51 3.12 -27.59
C SER A 7 -10.36 1.59 -27.64
N ALA A 8 -9.37 1.08 -28.39
CA ALA A 8 -9.08 -0.37 -28.44
C ALA A 8 -8.57 -0.93 -27.11
N HIS A 9 -7.92 -0.11 -26.26
CA HIS A 9 -7.38 -0.53 -24.97
C HIS A 9 -8.30 -0.22 -23.79
N LYS A 10 -9.37 0.50 -24.01
CA LYS A 10 -10.27 0.94 -22.94
C LYS A 10 -10.90 -0.20 -22.14
N PRO A 11 -11.37 -1.31 -22.77
CA PRO A 11 -11.91 -2.43 -21.99
C PRO A 11 -10.86 -3.09 -21.08
N GLN A 12 -9.61 -3.23 -21.54
CA GLN A 12 -8.53 -3.79 -20.72
C GLN A 12 -8.19 -2.87 -19.55
N LEU A 13 -8.13 -1.56 -19.78
CA LEU A 13 -7.90 -0.59 -18.73
C LEU A 13 -9.02 -0.59 -17.71
N ASN A 14 -10.27 -0.67 -18.15
CA ASN A 14 -11.41 -0.76 -17.25
C ASN A 14 -11.35 -2.02 -16.39
N ALA A 15 -10.96 -3.16 -16.97
CA ALA A 15 -10.80 -4.41 -16.23
C ALA A 15 -9.69 -4.29 -15.16
N VAL A 16 -8.56 -3.65 -15.49
CA VAL A 16 -7.48 -3.41 -14.53
C VAL A 16 -7.93 -2.51 -13.39
N LEU A 17 -8.64 -1.41 -13.71
CA LEU A 17 -9.14 -0.49 -12.71
C LEU A 17 -10.19 -1.14 -11.81
N THR A 18 -11.07 -1.96 -12.37
CA THR A 18 -12.05 -2.72 -11.60
C THR A 18 -11.36 -3.69 -10.64
N HIS A 19 -10.38 -4.44 -11.14
CA HIS A 19 -9.60 -5.35 -10.30
C HIS A 19 -8.90 -4.60 -9.16
N PHE A 20 -8.27 -3.48 -9.48
CA PHE A 20 -7.59 -2.65 -8.49
C PHE A 20 -8.56 -2.15 -7.42
N ASN A 21 -9.68 -1.56 -7.83
CA ASN A 21 -10.63 -0.95 -6.90
C ASN A 21 -11.43 -1.98 -6.10
N ASP A 22 -11.79 -3.10 -6.71
CA ASP A 22 -12.70 -4.07 -6.10
C ASP A 22 -11.97 -5.17 -5.32
N LEU A 23 -10.71 -5.44 -5.65
CA LEU A 23 -9.95 -6.53 -5.04
C LEU A 23 -8.67 -6.07 -4.36
N ILE A 24 -7.80 -5.34 -5.06
CA ILE A 24 -6.48 -5.00 -4.53
C ILE A 24 -6.58 -3.98 -3.39
N VAL A 25 -7.32 -2.90 -3.58
CA VAL A 25 -7.46 -1.87 -2.54
C VAL A 25 -8.12 -2.44 -1.28
N PRO A 26 -9.26 -3.15 -1.36
CA PRO A 26 -9.86 -3.74 -0.17
C PRO A 26 -8.96 -4.76 0.53
N LEU A 27 -8.18 -5.53 -0.23
CA LEU A 27 -7.24 -6.50 0.34
C LEU A 27 -6.21 -5.81 1.24
N TRP A 28 -5.59 -4.73 0.76
CA TRP A 28 -4.54 -4.04 1.51
C TRP A 28 -5.09 -3.01 2.49
N GLN A 29 -6.33 -2.59 2.32
CA GLN A 29 -7.03 -1.80 3.32
C GLN A 29 -7.38 -2.64 4.55
N GLY A 30 -7.80 -3.89 4.36
CA GLY A 30 -8.26 -4.80 5.41
C GLY A 30 -7.23 -5.90 5.74
N PRO A 31 -7.34 -7.10 5.13
CA PRO A 31 -6.53 -8.25 5.54
C PRO A 31 -5.02 -8.05 5.44
N GLY A 32 -4.57 -7.24 4.47
CA GLY A 32 -3.15 -6.98 4.26
C GLY A 32 -2.53 -5.98 5.22
N TRP A 33 -3.31 -5.40 6.12
CA TRP A 33 -2.83 -4.35 7.02
C TRP A 33 -2.62 -4.89 8.42
N ASN A 34 -1.39 -4.76 8.94
CA ASN A 34 -1.07 -5.07 10.33
C ASN A 34 -1.37 -3.84 11.20
N ALA A 35 -2.52 -3.83 11.85
CA ALA A 35 -2.98 -2.70 12.64
C ALA A 35 -2.10 -2.46 13.89
N GLU A 36 -1.45 -3.49 14.40
CA GLU A 36 -0.58 -3.38 15.56
C GLU A 36 0.66 -2.55 15.26
N LEU A 37 1.32 -2.82 14.14
CA LEU A 37 2.50 -2.09 13.72
C LEU A 37 2.19 -0.89 12.83
N ALA A 38 0.96 -0.79 12.32
CA ALA A 38 0.55 0.17 11.30
C ALA A 38 1.44 0.07 10.04
N LEU A 39 1.66 -1.17 9.60
CA LEU A 39 2.43 -1.51 8.41
C LEU A 39 1.67 -2.55 7.58
N PRO A 40 1.85 -2.54 6.25
CA PRO A 40 1.32 -3.63 5.44
C PRO A 40 2.09 -4.92 5.70
N TYR A 41 1.39 -6.05 5.76
CA TYR A 41 2.07 -7.34 5.78
C TYR A 41 2.86 -7.56 4.49
N GLU A 42 4.02 -8.21 4.59
CA GLU A 42 4.85 -8.52 3.43
C GLU A 42 4.22 -9.60 2.54
N ALA A 43 3.65 -10.61 3.17
CA ALA A 43 3.10 -11.75 2.45
C ALA A 43 1.88 -12.30 3.16
N LEU A 44 0.92 -12.74 2.36
CA LEU A 44 -0.31 -13.37 2.83
C LEU A 44 -0.42 -14.74 2.16
N ASP A 45 -1.08 -15.69 2.83
CA ASP A 45 -1.42 -16.97 2.22
C ASP A 45 -2.67 -16.84 1.31
N ALA A 46 -3.11 -17.95 0.73
CA ALA A 46 -4.27 -17.97 -0.15
C ALA A 46 -5.58 -17.56 0.54
N ASP A 47 -5.63 -17.68 1.86
CA ASP A 47 -6.80 -17.27 2.67
C ASP A 47 -6.64 -15.85 3.22
N HIS A 48 -5.71 -15.07 2.71
CA HIS A 48 -5.41 -13.70 3.08
C HIS A 48 -4.98 -13.56 4.54
N ARG A 49 -4.27 -14.55 5.07
CA ARG A 49 -3.69 -14.51 6.40
C ARG A 49 -2.18 -14.27 6.31
N PRO A 50 -1.60 -13.52 7.27
CA PRO A 50 -0.17 -13.28 7.21
C PRO A 50 0.63 -14.57 7.37
N LEU A 51 1.64 -14.73 6.51
CA LEU A 51 2.57 -15.85 6.60
C LEU A 51 3.62 -15.57 7.68
N PRO A 52 3.82 -16.47 8.64
CA PRO A 52 4.91 -16.31 9.61
C PRO A 52 6.22 -16.90 9.05
N PRO A 53 7.41 -16.35 9.41
CA PRO A 53 7.59 -15.04 10.04
C PRO A 53 7.42 -13.90 9.06
N GLN A 54 7.07 -12.72 9.55
CA GLN A 54 6.98 -11.52 8.71
C GLN A 54 8.29 -10.75 8.76
N ARG A 55 8.75 -10.36 7.58
CA ARG A 55 9.87 -9.44 7.44
C ARG A 55 9.38 -8.23 6.65
N TYR A 56 9.44 -7.06 7.27
CA TYR A 56 8.93 -5.84 6.67
C TYR A 56 10.07 -5.10 5.98
N ARG A 57 9.91 -4.80 4.69
CA ARG A 57 10.92 -4.08 3.91
C ARG A 57 10.45 -2.65 3.66
N ALA A 58 11.37 -1.71 3.85
CA ALA A 58 11.07 -0.29 3.70
C ALA A 58 10.52 0.05 2.32
N MET A 59 11.09 -0.55 1.26
CA MET A 59 10.66 -0.25 -0.10
C MET A 59 9.23 -0.70 -0.38
N ALA A 60 8.83 -1.87 0.10
CA ALA A 60 7.46 -2.34 -0.07
C ALA A 60 6.47 -1.43 0.65
N CYS A 61 6.83 -1.00 1.87
CA CYS A 61 6.01 -0.06 2.65
C CYS A 61 5.92 1.30 1.96
N ALA A 62 7.02 1.81 1.43
CA ALA A 62 7.05 3.08 0.72
C ALA A 62 6.20 3.06 -0.56
N ARG A 63 6.20 1.94 -1.28
CA ARG A 63 5.35 1.77 -2.45
C ARG A 63 3.87 1.80 -2.09
N GLN A 64 3.48 1.15 -1.00
CA GLN A 64 2.09 1.22 -0.53
C GLN A 64 1.72 2.61 -0.05
N LEU A 65 2.65 3.32 0.60
CA LEU A 65 2.43 4.72 0.97
C LEU A 65 2.11 5.56 -0.27
N TYR A 66 2.86 5.37 -1.34
CA TYR A 66 2.62 6.07 -2.60
C TYR A 66 1.20 5.80 -3.12
N VAL A 67 0.78 4.53 -3.10
CA VAL A 67 -0.55 4.14 -3.57
C VAL A 67 -1.63 4.79 -2.71
N PHE A 68 -1.54 4.70 -1.40
CA PHE A 68 -2.54 5.31 -0.52
C PHE A 68 -2.58 6.82 -0.67
N ALA A 69 -1.44 7.47 -0.78
CA ALA A 69 -1.38 8.92 -1.00
C ALA A 69 -2.03 9.31 -2.33
N SER A 70 -1.86 8.49 -3.36
CA SER A 70 -2.46 8.72 -4.69
C SER A 70 -3.97 8.58 -4.67
N LEU A 71 -4.54 7.87 -3.70
CA LEU A 71 -5.98 7.69 -3.57
C LEU A 71 -6.67 8.79 -2.78
N ILE A 72 -5.92 9.71 -2.18
CA ILE A 72 -6.50 10.81 -1.40
C ILE A 72 -7.36 11.67 -2.33
N GLY A 73 -8.61 11.90 -1.92
CA GLY A 73 -9.56 12.68 -2.70
C GLY A 73 -10.34 11.90 -3.73
N GLU A 74 -9.99 10.63 -3.98
CA GLU A 74 -10.74 9.79 -4.91
C GLU A 74 -12.08 9.35 -4.30
N PRO A 75 -13.15 9.24 -5.11
CA PRO A 75 -14.45 8.79 -4.62
C PRO A 75 -14.36 7.39 -3.99
N GLY A 76 -15.01 7.22 -2.83
CA GLY A 76 -15.01 5.95 -2.13
C GLY A 76 -13.72 5.59 -1.42
N LYS A 77 -12.75 6.52 -1.35
CA LYS A 77 -11.43 6.29 -0.75
C LYS A 77 -11.18 7.21 0.45
N ALA A 78 -12.20 7.42 1.28
CA ALA A 78 -12.08 8.30 2.45
C ALA A 78 -11.00 7.85 3.44
N PHE A 79 -10.70 6.55 3.49
CA PHE A 79 -9.68 5.99 4.38
C PHE A 79 -8.24 6.39 3.99
N ALA A 80 -8.03 6.81 2.73
CA ALA A 80 -6.68 6.91 2.16
C ALA A 80 -5.78 7.92 2.88
N GLN A 81 -6.32 9.07 3.27
CA GLN A 81 -5.54 10.09 3.95
C GLN A 81 -5.05 9.61 5.31
N GLU A 82 -5.92 9.02 6.10
CA GLU A 82 -5.56 8.48 7.42
C GLU A 82 -4.55 7.33 7.29
N ARG A 83 -4.77 6.44 6.34
CA ARG A 83 -3.89 5.30 6.11
C ARG A 83 -2.51 5.76 5.64
N ALA A 84 -2.43 6.71 4.72
CA ALA A 84 -1.16 7.27 4.26
C ALA A 84 -0.41 7.95 5.41
N ALA A 85 -1.11 8.72 6.24
CA ALA A 85 -0.49 9.36 7.39
C ALA A 85 0.03 8.34 8.41
N ALA A 86 -0.74 7.30 8.69
CA ALA A 86 -0.34 6.25 9.62
C ALA A 86 0.89 5.50 9.11
N LEU A 87 0.91 5.16 7.82
CA LEU A 87 2.03 4.45 7.21
C LEU A 87 3.29 5.33 7.18
N PHE A 88 3.15 6.61 6.88
CA PHE A 88 4.28 7.54 6.92
C PHE A 88 4.90 7.60 8.32
N ARG A 89 4.08 7.71 9.36
CA ARG A 89 4.57 7.71 10.74
C ARG A 89 5.27 6.40 11.09
N SER A 90 4.73 5.29 10.63
CA SER A 90 5.33 3.97 10.88
C SER A 90 6.67 3.80 10.18
N LEU A 91 6.80 4.31 8.96
CA LEU A 91 8.08 4.34 8.25
C LEU A 91 9.14 5.11 9.04
N GLN A 92 8.79 6.28 9.54
CA GLN A 92 9.71 7.07 10.36
C GLN A 92 10.05 6.36 11.67
N ARG A 93 9.07 5.75 12.31
CA ARG A 93 9.25 5.09 13.61
C ARG A 93 10.08 3.83 13.52
N HIS A 94 9.85 3.00 12.51
CA HIS A 94 10.43 1.65 12.44
C HIS A 94 11.64 1.55 11.52
N PHE A 95 11.74 2.38 10.50
CA PHE A 95 12.78 2.24 9.48
C PHE A 95 13.82 3.36 9.48
N HIS A 96 13.54 4.50 10.07
CA HIS A 96 14.52 5.58 10.13
C HIS A 96 15.55 5.29 11.23
N ASP A 97 16.84 5.35 10.87
CA ASP A 97 17.93 5.17 11.81
C ASP A 97 18.27 6.49 12.49
N ALA A 98 17.71 6.71 13.69
CA ALA A 98 17.90 7.95 14.43
C ALA A 98 19.33 8.14 14.94
N GLU A 99 20.11 7.05 15.06
CA GLU A 99 21.48 7.10 15.58
C GLU A 99 22.48 7.47 14.49
N HIS A 100 22.36 6.87 13.30
CA HIS A 100 23.34 7.04 12.23
C HIS A 100 22.83 7.79 11.01
N GLY A 101 21.54 8.13 10.98
CA GLY A 101 20.86 8.65 9.81
C GLY A 101 20.54 7.56 8.81
N GLY A 102 19.81 7.91 7.74
CA GLY A 102 19.42 6.96 6.74
C GLY A 102 18.27 6.05 7.18
N TRP A 103 18.10 4.94 6.47
CA TRP A 103 16.93 4.07 6.61
C TRP A 103 17.35 2.62 6.62
N PHE A 104 16.74 1.82 7.50
CA PHE A 104 16.92 0.38 7.50
C PHE A 104 16.23 -0.22 6.26
N TYR A 105 16.86 -1.22 5.67
CA TYR A 105 16.27 -1.95 4.54
C TYR A 105 15.04 -2.75 4.99
N SER A 106 15.13 -3.39 6.13
CA SER A 106 14.06 -4.22 6.69
C SER A 106 14.13 -4.26 8.21
N ILE A 107 13.03 -4.67 8.78
CA ILE A 107 12.92 -4.92 10.22
C ILE A 107 12.35 -6.30 10.48
#